data_5154068e006feccffcf03f1c4a87dcfe
#
_entry.id   5154068e006feccffcf03f1c4a87dcfe
#
_cell.length_a   1.000
_cell.length_b   1.000
_cell.length_c   1.000
_cell.angle_alpha   90.00
_cell.angle_beta   90.00
_cell.angle_gamma   90.00
#
_symmetry.space_group_name_H-M   'P 1'
#
loop_
_entity.id
_entity.type
_entity.pdbx_description
1 polymer ?
#
loop_
_entity_poly.entity_id
_entity_poly.type
_entity_poly.pdbx_seq_one_letter_code
_entity_poly.pdbx_strand_id
1 'polypeptide(L)'
;MSIPDKIQTWQMVKGPTYDKEAGKVTAPGELQKTEIPVPELGAGEVLVEIAGCGVCHTDMSYFYDGVPTQTKPPLTLGHEISGTVVASGPGAESWIGKKVIVPAVMPCNTCGICDEGRNNRCLAQKMPGNSLGIYGGFSSHIPVPAQDLCVIEDLQGRPLANYAVIADAATTPYQAAIRAELKEGDPVLITGITGGVGVYMAQVAKAFGAKPIVGMARNEEKLKRALTMGADYVINTKDKDFKAIQEEFRAIAKQAGVKHNVGWKIFECTGVGAAQDIALGLLGFIGKLVVVGFGMQKNSYSISRLMAFDADIIGSWGCLPCYYPKVLEMVQSGKIDIDPLLETRPMSQIQQAFKEAHSGGLTKRIVLTPDF
;
A
#
# COMPACT_ATOMS: atom_id res chain seq x y z
N MET A 1 8.22 30.93 3.51
CA MET A 1 8.78 30.14 4.62
C MET A 1 10.26 29.98 4.37
N SER A 2 11.11 30.07 5.39
CA SER A 2 12.56 29.85 5.22
C SER A 2 12.79 28.36 5.03
N ILE A 3 13.60 28.01 4.05
CA ILE A 3 14.05 26.61 3.85
C ILE A 3 14.92 26.25 5.06
N PRO A 4 14.67 25.12 5.74
CA PRO A 4 15.50 24.71 6.86
C PRO A 4 16.87 24.24 6.37
N ASP A 5 17.93 24.43 7.19
CA ASP A 5 19.27 23.90 6.87
C ASP A 5 19.37 22.39 7.11
N LYS A 6 18.44 21.83 7.91
CA LYS A 6 18.43 20.43 8.33
C LYS A 6 17.03 19.82 8.27
N ILE A 7 16.98 18.57 7.95
CA ILE A 7 15.79 17.71 8.00
C ILE A 7 15.82 16.99 9.36
N GLN A 8 14.79 17.18 10.18
CA GLN A 8 14.52 16.36 11.35
C GLN A 8 13.94 15.04 10.93
N THR A 9 14.41 13.92 11.47
CA THR A 9 14.00 12.60 11.00
C THR A 9 14.11 11.51 12.06
N TRP A 10 13.30 10.47 11.91
CA TRP A 10 13.43 9.20 12.62
C TRP A 10 14.10 8.18 11.70
N GLN A 11 15.41 7.99 11.87
CA GLN A 11 16.16 7.02 11.06
C GLN A 11 16.17 5.63 11.70
N MET A 12 16.01 4.60 10.89
CA MET A 12 16.44 3.25 11.22
C MET A 12 17.97 3.24 11.12
N VAL A 13 18.63 3.39 12.25
CA VAL A 13 20.11 3.46 12.33
C VAL A 13 20.75 2.08 12.26
N LYS A 14 19.98 1.06 12.60
CA LYS A 14 20.38 -0.36 12.51
C LYS A 14 19.19 -1.16 12.01
N GLY A 15 19.41 -2.01 11.03
CA GLY A 15 18.40 -2.95 10.55
C GLY A 15 18.18 -4.11 11.53
N PRO A 16 17.14 -4.93 11.31
CA PRO A 16 16.86 -6.09 12.15
C PRO A 16 18.02 -7.08 12.12
N THR A 17 18.26 -7.74 13.26
CA THR A 17 19.29 -8.78 13.38
C THR A 17 18.71 -10.12 12.95
N TYR A 18 19.29 -10.72 11.92
CA TYR A 18 18.86 -12.00 11.36
C TYR A 18 19.83 -13.11 11.77
N ASP A 19 19.31 -14.15 12.41
CA ASP A 19 20.04 -15.38 12.70
C ASP A 19 19.91 -16.33 11.49
N LYS A 20 21.02 -16.54 10.80
CA LYS A 20 21.06 -17.39 9.59
C LYS A 20 20.84 -18.87 9.89
N GLU A 21 21.28 -19.34 11.07
CA GLU A 21 21.15 -20.76 11.47
C GLU A 21 19.70 -21.06 11.89
N ALA A 22 19.10 -20.16 12.68
CA ALA A 22 17.70 -20.27 13.08
C ALA A 22 16.70 -19.86 12.00
N GLY A 23 17.16 -19.20 10.91
CA GLY A 23 16.30 -18.72 9.83
C GLY A 23 15.28 -17.67 10.24
N LYS A 24 15.57 -16.87 11.29
CA LYS A 24 14.62 -15.91 11.86
C LYS A 24 15.29 -14.62 12.33
N VAL A 25 14.48 -13.57 12.42
CA VAL A 25 14.88 -12.31 13.07
C VAL A 25 14.91 -12.50 14.59
N THR A 26 16.00 -12.07 15.24
CA THR A 26 16.21 -12.18 16.68
C THR A 26 16.05 -10.84 17.40
N ALA A 27 16.19 -9.72 16.68
CA ALA A 27 15.94 -8.38 17.21
C ALA A 27 15.43 -7.47 16.09
N PRO A 28 14.48 -6.57 16.36
CA PRO A 28 14.00 -5.58 15.41
C PRO A 28 15.09 -4.56 15.06
N GLY A 29 14.82 -3.71 14.09
CA GLY A 29 15.61 -2.52 13.80
C GLY A 29 15.63 -1.55 14.98
N GLU A 30 16.48 -0.52 14.85
CA GLU A 30 16.62 0.53 15.87
C GLU A 30 16.29 1.89 15.23
N LEU A 31 15.30 2.62 15.80
CA LEU A 31 14.92 3.97 15.38
C LEU A 31 15.56 5.00 16.32
N GLN A 32 16.17 6.01 15.71
CA GLN A 32 16.69 7.18 16.43
C GLN A 32 16.22 8.48 15.80
N LYS A 33 15.85 9.46 16.62
CA LYS A 33 15.62 10.83 16.19
C LYS A 33 16.96 11.48 15.87
N THR A 34 17.13 11.95 14.63
CA THR A 34 18.38 12.54 14.14
C THR A 34 18.11 13.77 13.28
N GLU A 35 19.17 14.46 12.91
CA GLU A 35 19.15 15.54 11.94
C GLU A 35 20.07 15.20 10.77
N ILE A 36 19.61 15.42 9.55
CA ILE A 36 20.42 15.31 8.35
C ILE A 36 20.40 16.62 7.59
N PRO A 37 21.46 17.00 6.86
CA PRO A 37 21.46 18.23 6.10
C PRO A 37 20.42 18.16 4.97
N VAL A 38 19.81 19.31 4.64
CA VAL A 38 19.05 19.42 3.38
C VAL A 38 20.06 19.32 2.23
N PRO A 39 19.85 18.40 1.27
CA PRO A 39 20.77 18.29 0.14
C PRO A 39 20.62 19.46 -0.82
N GLU A 40 21.64 19.73 -1.62
CA GLU A 40 21.49 20.55 -2.81
C GLU A 40 20.50 19.86 -3.77
N LEU A 41 19.46 20.58 -4.17
CA LEU A 41 18.43 20.06 -5.04
C LEU A 41 18.91 20.08 -6.50
N GLY A 42 18.89 18.92 -7.13
CA GLY A 42 19.22 18.78 -8.55
C GLY A 42 18.13 19.33 -9.47
N ALA A 43 18.43 19.39 -10.76
CA ALA A 43 17.44 19.80 -11.75
C ALA A 43 16.18 18.92 -11.71
N GLY A 44 15.00 19.55 -11.63
CA GLY A 44 13.72 18.85 -11.54
C GLY A 44 13.42 18.24 -10.18
N GLU A 45 14.24 18.45 -9.15
CA GLU A 45 13.95 18.00 -7.77
C GLU A 45 13.30 19.12 -6.97
N VAL A 46 12.53 18.72 -5.97
CA VAL A 46 11.87 19.63 -5.01
C VAL A 46 12.06 19.11 -3.58
N LEU A 47 11.98 20.03 -2.62
CA LEU A 47 11.88 19.72 -1.20
C LEU A 47 10.41 19.80 -0.79
N VAL A 48 9.87 18.72 -0.27
CA VAL A 48 8.50 18.65 0.25
C VAL A 48 8.55 18.72 1.79
N GLU A 49 7.90 19.72 2.38
CA GLU A 49 7.57 19.75 3.81
C GLU A 49 6.44 18.76 4.04
N ILE A 50 6.68 17.75 4.88
CA ILE A 50 5.77 16.64 5.10
C ILE A 50 4.63 17.10 6.03
N ALA A 51 3.40 16.92 5.58
CA ALA A 51 2.20 17.09 6.40
C ALA A 51 1.83 15.80 7.15
N GLY A 52 2.08 14.65 6.53
CA GLY A 52 1.82 13.35 7.12
C GLY A 52 2.49 12.22 6.37
N CYS A 53 2.79 11.13 7.11
CA CYS A 53 3.29 9.88 6.56
C CYS A 53 2.52 8.70 7.14
N GLY A 54 1.91 7.88 6.29
CA GLY A 54 1.22 6.65 6.68
C GLY A 54 2.20 5.56 7.14
N VAL A 55 1.79 4.78 8.15
CA VAL A 55 2.54 3.60 8.62
C VAL A 55 2.04 2.38 7.86
N CYS A 56 2.90 1.80 7.03
CA CYS A 56 2.59 0.66 6.18
C CYS A 56 3.22 -0.64 6.71
N HIS A 57 2.63 -1.77 6.36
CA HIS A 57 3.21 -3.09 6.69
C HIS A 57 4.57 -3.31 6.02
N THR A 58 4.84 -2.65 4.89
CA THR A 58 6.16 -2.64 4.24
C THR A 58 7.24 -2.09 5.16
N ASP A 59 6.96 -1.00 5.91
CA ASP A 59 7.89 -0.46 6.90
C ASP A 59 8.14 -1.47 8.03
N MET A 60 7.09 -2.20 8.42
CA MET A 60 7.20 -3.26 9.43
C MET A 60 8.08 -4.41 8.94
N SER A 61 7.94 -4.79 7.67
CA SER A 61 8.76 -5.85 7.08
C SER A 61 10.25 -5.47 7.03
N TYR A 62 10.57 -4.21 6.77
CA TYR A 62 11.95 -3.70 6.84
C TYR A 62 12.48 -3.65 8.28
N PHE A 63 11.61 -3.29 9.23
CA PHE A 63 12.02 -3.05 10.61
C PHE A 63 12.00 -4.30 11.49
N TYR A 64 11.04 -5.22 11.27
CA TYR A 64 10.82 -6.40 12.12
C TYR A 64 11.12 -7.73 11.42
N ASP A 65 10.83 -7.87 10.10
CA ASP A 65 10.78 -9.18 9.47
C ASP A 65 12.06 -9.52 8.67
N GLY A 66 13.03 -8.62 8.64
CA GLY A 66 14.33 -8.86 7.98
C GLY A 66 14.32 -8.71 6.47
N VAL A 67 13.28 -8.11 5.91
CA VAL A 67 13.26 -7.74 4.49
C VAL A 67 14.29 -6.63 4.26
N PRO A 68 15.26 -6.80 3.33
CA PRO A 68 16.29 -5.80 3.13
C PRO A 68 15.77 -4.58 2.36
N THR A 69 16.19 -3.39 2.76
CA THR A 69 16.09 -2.18 1.95
C THR A 69 17.24 -2.10 0.94
N GLN A 70 17.04 -1.43 -0.21
CA GLN A 70 18.12 -1.22 -1.18
C GLN A 70 19.22 -0.32 -0.61
N THR A 71 18.82 0.80 0.01
CA THR A 71 19.75 1.63 0.79
C THR A 71 19.92 0.99 2.16
N LYS A 72 21.17 0.73 2.55
CA LYS A 72 21.45 0.17 3.87
C LYS A 72 21.23 1.23 4.97
N PRO A 73 20.85 0.82 6.20
CA PRO A 73 20.85 1.74 7.34
C PRO A 73 22.21 2.44 7.55
N PRO A 74 22.22 3.71 7.98
CA PRO A 74 21.07 4.49 8.43
C PRO A 74 20.20 5.05 7.29
N LEU A 75 18.88 4.89 7.39
CA LEU A 75 17.92 5.51 6.47
C LEU A 75 16.60 5.82 7.19
N THR A 76 15.86 6.79 6.69
CA THR A 76 14.50 7.10 7.14
C THR A 76 13.52 6.21 6.39
N LEU A 77 12.62 5.51 7.11
CA LEU A 77 11.54 4.73 6.52
C LEU A 77 10.32 5.61 6.18
N GLY A 78 9.24 5.01 5.66
CA GLY A 78 7.99 5.69 5.31
C GLY A 78 7.93 6.09 3.83
N HIS A 79 6.85 5.68 3.17
CA HIS A 79 6.63 5.87 1.72
C HIS A 79 5.21 6.34 1.38
N GLU A 80 4.37 6.61 2.38
CA GLU A 80 3.03 7.14 2.20
C GLU A 80 2.99 8.60 2.63
N ILE A 81 3.25 9.52 1.71
CA ILE A 81 3.58 10.91 2.03
C ILE A 81 2.64 11.87 1.34
N SER A 82 2.15 12.85 2.11
CA SER A 82 1.57 14.09 1.60
C SER A 82 2.28 15.30 2.23
N GLY A 83 2.34 16.39 1.50
CA GLY A 83 3.05 17.58 1.99
C GLY A 83 2.92 18.78 1.08
N THR A 84 3.69 19.82 1.35
CA THR A 84 3.75 21.06 0.56
C THR A 84 5.16 21.24 0.02
N VAL A 85 5.29 21.57 -1.26
CA VAL A 85 6.59 21.89 -1.85
C VAL A 85 7.06 23.24 -1.33
N VAL A 86 8.24 23.27 -0.68
CA VAL A 86 8.79 24.49 -0.05
C VAL A 86 10.05 25.02 -0.73
N ALA A 87 10.73 24.17 -1.50
CA ALA A 87 11.89 24.57 -2.29
C ALA A 87 12.01 23.74 -3.58
N SER A 88 12.78 24.23 -4.54
CA SER A 88 13.01 23.55 -5.82
C SER A 88 14.45 23.71 -6.27
N GLY A 89 14.94 22.69 -6.97
CA GLY A 89 16.10 22.81 -7.83
C GLY A 89 15.72 23.45 -9.19
N PRO A 90 16.71 23.64 -10.07
CA PRO A 90 16.50 24.25 -11.38
C PRO A 90 15.42 23.53 -12.21
N GLY A 91 14.50 24.31 -12.82
CA GLY A 91 13.44 23.79 -13.68
C GLY A 91 12.21 23.23 -12.96
N ALA A 92 12.16 23.33 -11.63
CA ALA A 92 11.01 22.90 -10.83
C ALA A 92 10.37 24.03 -10.01
N GLU A 93 10.66 25.29 -10.32
CA GLU A 93 10.24 26.47 -9.56
C GLU A 93 8.70 26.61 -9.49
N SER A 94 8.01 26.17 -10.54
CA SER A 94 6.54 26.20 -10.61
C SER A 94 5.84 25.27 -9.62
N TRP A 95 6.59 24.41 -8.94
CA TRP A 95 6.05 23.50 -7.93
C TRP A 95 5.96 24.13 -6.54
N ILE A 96 6.72 25.20 -6.26
CA ILE A 96 6.74 25.85 -4.94
C ILE A 96 5.33 26.25 -4.51
N GLY A 97 4.96 25.90 -3.28
CA GLY A 97 3.66 26.16 -2.68
C GLY A 97 2.57 25.13 -3.02
N LYS A 98 2.80 24.23 -3.97
CA LYS A 98 1.81 23.17 -4.29
C LYS A 98 1.72 22.15 -3.17
N LYS A 99 0.49 21.75 -2.86
CA LYS A 99 0.18 20.61 -2.00
C LYS A 99 0.21 19.34 -2.84
N VAL A 100 0.91 18.33 -2.37
CA VAL A 100 1.19 17.14 -3.19
C VAL A 100 1.04 15.84 -2.41
N ILE A 101 0.74 14.77 -3.15
CA ILE A 101 0.98 13.40 -2.75
C ILE A 101 2.28 12.96 -3.43
N VAL A 102 3.21 12.41 -2.66
CA VAL A 102 4.46 11.84 -3.18
C VAL A 102 4.21 10.39 -3.54
N PRO A 103 4.34 9.96 -4.79
CA PRO A 103 4.17 8.57 -5.16
C PRO A 103 5.14 7.65 -4.41
N ALA A 104 4.63 6.51 -3.91
CA ALA A 104 5.47 5.52 -3.25
C ALA A 104 6.55 4.96 -4.18
N VAL A 105 6.33 5.00 -5.49
CA VAL A 105 7.29 4.60 -6.52
C VAL A 105 7.42 5.71 -7.55
N MET A 106 8.61 6.30 -7.64
CA MET A 106 8.95 7.33 -8.62
C MET A 106 9.91 6.73 -9.66
N PRO A 107 9.45 6.53 -10.91
CA PRO A 107 10.25 5.92 -11.98
C PRO A 107 11.28 6.89 -12.56
N CYS A 108 12.23 6.38 -13.35
CA CYS A 108 13.12 7.23 -14.13
C CYS A 108 12.46 7.82 -15.38
N ASN A 109 11.37 7.25 -15.85
CA ASN A 109 10.61 7.62 -17.05
C ASN A 109 11.39 7.61 -18.37
N THR A 110 12.58 6.99 -18.41
CA THR A 110 13.49 7.00 -19.57
C THR A 110 14.04 5.62 -19.94
N CYS A 111 13.71 4.55 -19.21
CA CYS A 111 14.19 3.21 -19.53
C CYS A 111 13.13 2.41 -20.29
N GLY A 112 13.56 1.32 -20.98
CA GLY A 112 12.66 0.48 -21.77
C GLY A 112 11.44 -0.04 -21.01
N ILE A 113 11.55 -0.31 -19.69
CA ILE A 113 10.40 -0.72 -18.86
C ILE A 113 9.38 0.43 -18.74
N CYS A 114 9.88 1.68 -18.62
CA CYS A 114 9.02 2.86 -18.62
C CYS A 114 8.35 3.07 -19.97
N ASP A 115 9.09 2.87 -21.07
CA ASP A 115 8.57 2.99 -22.43
C ASP A 115 7.47 1.96 -22.74
N GLU A 116 7.51 0.79 -22.08
CA GLU A 116 6.46 -0.23 -22.13
C GLU A 116 5.23 0.10 -21.24
N GLY A 117 5.19 1.27 -20.59
CA GLY A 117 4.11 1.66 -19.69
C GLY A 117 4.10 0.90 -18.34
N ARG A 118 5.24 0.31 -17.95
CA ARG A 118 5.43 -0.42 -16.70
C ARG A 118 6.27 0.37 -15.68
N ASN A 119 6.09 1.69 -15.67
CA ASN A 119 6.87 2.64 -14.85
C ASN A 119 6.87 2.29 -13.36
N ASN A 120 5.76 1.76 -12.83
CA ASN A 120 5.71 1.27 -11.45
C ASN A 120 6.74 0.17 -11.16
N ARG A 121 7.33 -0.45 -12.18
CA ARG A 121 8.36 -1.51 -12.04
C ARG A 121 9.70 -1.12 -12.64
N CYS A 122 9.94 0.16 -12.82
CA CYS A 122 11.23 0.71 -13.22
C CYS A 122 12.37 0.17 -12.32
N LEU A 123 13.46 -0.31 -12.91
CA LEU A 123 14.59 -0.83 -12.15
C LEU A 123 15.41 0.27 -11.47
N ALA A 124 15.33 1.50 -11.98
CA ALA A 124 15.95 2.70 -11.40
C ALA A 124 14.93 3.52 -10.56
N GLN A 125 13.85 2.89 -10.12
CA GLN A 125 12.83 3.58 -9.31
C GLN A 125 13.41 4.13 -8.00
N LYS A 126 12.95 5.31 -7.63
CA LYS A 126 13.20 5.90 -6.32
C LYS A 126 11.96 5.67 -5.44
N MET A 127 12.13 4.95 -4.33
CA MET A 127 11.08 4.69 -3.35
C MET A 127 11.52 5.27 -2.00
N PRO A 128 10.77 6.23 -1.42
CA PRO A 128 11.04 6.71 -0.07
C PRO A 128 11.15 5.55 0.92
N GLY A 129 12.09 5.62 1.85
CA GLY A 129 12.30 4.55 2.83
C GLY A 129 12.90 3.25 2.31
N ASN A 130 13.34 3.21 1.04
CA ASN A 130 13.97 2.03 0.46
C ASN A 130 15.10 2.39 -0.51
N SER A 131 14.79 2.93 -1.71
CA SER A 131 15.75 3.19 -2.77
C SER A 131 15.99 4.68 -3.07
N LEU A 132 15.33 5.59 -2.34
CA LEU A 132 15.57 7.03 -2.40
C LEU A 132 16.75 7.47 -1.49
N GLY A 133 17.85 6.74 -1.46
CA GLY A 133 18.95 7.02 -0.55
C GLY A 133 18.51 6.92 0.92
N ILE A 134 18.96 7.88 1.74
CA ILE A 134 18.65 7.91 3.18
C ILE A 134 17.29 8.52 3.51
N TYR A 135 16.51 8.94 2.51
CA TYR A 135 15.30 9.74 2.68
C TYR A 135 14.03 8.89 2.69
N GLY A 136 13.10 9.27 3.57
CA GLY A 136 11.80 8.65 3.73
C GLY A 136 10.82 9.58 4.44
N GLY A 137 9.58 9.12 4.59
CA GLY A 137 8.46 9.94 5.04
C GLY A 137 8.41 10.19 6.55
N PHE A 138 9.16 9.44 7.38
CA PHE A 138 9.18 9.72 8.82
C PHE A 138 10.20 10.82 9.15
N SER A 139 10.01 11.97 8.50
CA SER A 139 10.85 13.16 8.63
C SER A 139 10.04 14.44 8.49
N SER A 140 10.67 15.58 8.75
CA SER A 140 10.06 16.90 8.53
C SER A 140 9.96 17.27 7.05
N HIS A 141 10.96 16.88 6.25
CA HIS A 141 11.05 17.20 4.82
C HIS A 141 11.64 16.03 4.04
N ILE A 142 11.36 15.99 2.74
CA ILE A 142 11.90 14.98 1.83
C ILE A 142 12.25 15.59 0.47
N PRO A 143 13.49 15.38 -0.04
CA PRO A 143 13.85 15.73 -1.41
C PRO A 143 13.35 14.65 -2.37
N VAL A 144 12.62 15.02 -3.43
CA VAL A 144 12.05 14.11 -4.41
C VAL A 144 12.05 14.69 -5.82
N PRO A 145 12.05 13.85 -6.88
CA PRO A 145 11.74 14.31 -8.25
C PRO A 145 10.33 14.88 -8.32
N ALA A 146 10.15 16.03 -8.98
CA ALA A 146 8.87 16.71 -9.05
C ALA A 146 7.89 16.11 -10.07
N GLN A 147 8.41 15.55 -11.17
CA GLN A 147 7.62 15.24 -12.38
C GLN A 147 6.44 14.29 -12.16
N ASP A 148 6.51 13.41 -11.14
CA ASP A 148 5.48 12.39 -10.87
C ASP A 148 4.62 12.74 -9.65
N LEU A 149 4.82 13.89 -9.01
CA LEU A 149 4.02 14.33 -7.86
C LEU A 149 2.57 14.56 -8.27
N CYS A 150 1.64 14.08 -7.45
CA CYS A 150 0.22 14.34 -7.67
C CYS A 150 -0.21 15.58 -6.90
N VAL A 151 -0.60 16.64 -7.62
CA VAL A 151 -1.05 17.91 -7.03
C VAL A 151 -2.45 17.76 -6.46
N ILE A 152 -2.67 18.33 -5.27
CA ILE A 152 -3.97 18.43 -4.60
C ILE A 152 -4.43 19.88 -4.69
N GLU A 153 -5.30 20.20 -5.64
CA GLU A 153 -5.81 21.55 -5.84
C GLU A 153 -6.83 21.95 -4.75
N ASP A 154 -7.65 21.00 -4.31
CA ASP A 154 -8.67 21.21 -3.29
C ASP A 154 -8.60 20.13 -2.20
N LEU A 155 -8.41 20.56 -0.97
CA LEU A 155 -8.39 19.67 0.21
C LEU A 155 -9.80 19.26 0.68
N GLN A 156 -10.85 19.87 0.17
CA GLN A 156 -12.24 19.64 0.57
C GLN A 156 -12.45 19.66 2.10
N GLY A 157 -11.74 20.56 2.78
CA GLY A 157 -11.80 20.71 4.23
C GLY A 157 -11.05 19.64 5.03
N ARG A 158 -10.39 18.67 4.37
CA ARG A 158 -9.59 17.66 5.05
C ARG A 158 -8.18 18.17 5.38
N PRO A 159 -7.59 17.74 6.49
CA PRO A 159 -6.16 17.96 6.75
C PRO A 159 -5.31 17.37 5.62
N LEU A 160 -4.26 18.09 5.18
CA LEU A 160 -3.36 17.60 4.14
C LEU A 160 -2.73 16.26 4.50
N ALA A 161 -2.44 16.02 5.78
CA ALA A 161 -1.90 14.76 6.29
C ALA A 161 -2.76 13.53 5.94
N ASN A 162 -4.09 13.68 5.86
CA ASN A 162 -4.98 12.55 5.55
C ASN A 162 -4.77 12.01 4.13
N TYR A 163 -4.29 12.84 3.22
CA TYR A 163 -4.00 12.43 1.83
C TYR A 163 -2.78 11.53 1.70
N ALA A 164 -1.97 11.39 2.74
CA ALA A 164 -0.80 10.50 2.75
C ALA A 164 -1.17 9.05 2.41
N VAL A 165 -2.33 8.56 2.86
CA VAL A 165 -2.79 7.18 2.60
C VAL A 165 -3.08 6.90 1.11
N ILE A 166 -3.25 7.94 0.31
CA ILE A 166 -3.42 7.78 -1.14
C ILE A 166 -2.13 7.33 -1.79
N ALA A 167 -0.97 7.73 -1.24
CA ALA A 167 0.33 7.44 -1.84
C ALA A 167 0.60 5.94 -2.07
N ASP A 168 0.01 5.06 -1.24
CA ASP A 168 0.11 3.61 -1.40
C ASP A 168 -1.21 2.87 -1.08
N ALA A 169 -1.77 3.08 0.12
CA ALA A 169 -2.90 2.27 0.58
C ALA A 169 -4.14 2.30 -0.32
N ALA A 170 -4.43 3.44 -0.98
CA ALA A 170 -5.55 3.57 -1.91
C ALA A 170 -5.15 3.35 -3.38
N THR A 171 -3.93 3.70 -3.77
CA THR A 171 -3.45 3.54 -5.16
C THR A 171 -3.04 2.12 -5.49
N THR A 172 -2.48 1.37 -4.55
CA THR A 172 -2.15 -0.06 -4.73
C THR A 172 -3.37 -0.91 -5.10
N PRO A 173 -4.55 -0.78 -4.45
CA PRO A 173 -5.78 -1.43 -4.91
C PRO A 173 -6.20 -1.04 -6.33
N TYR A 174 -6.07 0.24 -6.69
CA TYR A 174 -6.41 0.69 -8.03
C TYR A 174 -5.53 0.03 -9.09
N GLN A 175 -4.22 0.00 -8.87
CA GLN A 175 -3.26 -0.71 -9.73
C GLN A 175 -3.61 -2.19 -9.83
N ALA A 176 -3.97 -2.84 -8.72
CA ALA A 176 -4.37 -4.24 -8.71
C ALA A 176 -5.66 -4.48 -9.53
N ALA A 177 -6.64 -3.58 -9.42
CA ALA A 177 -7.87 -3.64 -10.20
C ALA A 177 -7.60 -3.53 -11.71
N ILE A 178 -6.73 -2.60 -12.13
CA ILE A 178 -6.28 -2.47 -13.54
C ILE A 178 -5.56 -3.75 -13.99
N ARG A 179 -4.68 -4.31 -13.17
CA ARG A 179 -3.96 -5.55 -13.46
C ARG A 179 -4.89 -6.76 -13.62
N ALA A 180 -5.98 -6.79 -12.84
CA ALA A 180 -7.04 -7.81 -12.95
C ALA A 180 -7.91 -7.63 -14.18
N GLU A 181 -7.79 -6.48 -14.87
CA GLU A 181 -8.77 -6.07 -15.91
C GLU A 181 -10.20 -6.07 -15.35
N LEU A 182 -10.34 -5.52 -14.11
CA LEU A 182 -11.61 -5.49 -13.39
C LEU A 182 -12.64 -4.65 -14.16
N LYS A 183 -13.84 -5.21 -14.32
CA LYS A 183 -14.97 -4.61 -15.06
C LYS A 183 -16.24 -4.62 -14.22
N GLU A 184 -17.21 -3.82 -14.64
CA GLU A 184 -18.54 -3.83 -14.07
C GLU A 184 -19.16 -5.24 -14.15
N GLY A 185 -19.76 -5.68 -13.04
CA GLY A 185 -20.37 -7.00 -12.89
C GLY A 185 -19.41 -8.14 -12.58
N ASP A 186 -18.09 -7.94 -12.60
CA ASP A 186 -17.14 -8.98 -12.22
C ASP A 186 -17.32 -9.39 -10.75
N PRO A 187 -17.37 -10.71 -10.43
CA PRO A 187 -17.36 -11.16 -9.06
C PRO A 187 -15.95 -11.03 -8.45
N VAL A 188 -15.89 -10.46 -7.25
CA VAL A 188 -14.64 -10.16 -6.56
C VAL A 188 -14.54 -10.88 -5.23
N LEU A 189 -13.39 -11.47 -4.97
CA LEU A 189 -12.99 -12.02 -3.67
C LEU A 189 -11.75 -11.30 -3.15
N ILE A 190 -11.78 -10.86 -1.90
CA ILE A 190 -10.65 -10.17 -1.26
C ILE A 190 -10.23 -10.91 -0.01
N THR A 191 -9.04 -11.51 0.00
CA THR A 191 -8.44 -12.02 1.23
C THR A 191 -7.75 -10.88 1.98
N GLY A 192 -7.94 -10.81 3.29
CA GLY A 192 -7.45 -9.70 4.10
C GLY A 192 -8.21 -8.40 3.93
N ILE A 193 -9.51 -8.46 3.63
CA ILE A 193 -10.37 -7.27 3.40
C ILE A 193 -10.35 -6.26 4.56
N THR A 194 -10.02 -6.69 5.75
CA THR A 194 -9.97 -5.82 6.95
C THR A 194 -8.61 -5.18 7.18
N GLY A 195 -7.62 -5.46 6.33
CA GLY A 195 -6.28 -4.89 6.37
C GLY A 195 -6.19 -3.51 5.72
N GLY A 196 -5.03 -2.86 5.88
CA GLY A 196 -4.78 -1.49 5.40
C GLY A 196 -4.95 -1.28 3.89
N VAL A 197 -4.72 -2.32 3.07
CA VAL A 197 -4.93 -2.30 1.61
C VAL A 197 -6.29 -2.92 1.26
N GLY A 198 -6.68 -4.00 1.94
CA GLY A 198 -7.89 -4.75 1.62
C GLY A 198 -9.18 -3.94 1.76
N VAL A 199 -9.26 -3.02 2.74
CA VAL A 199 -10.43 -2.17 2.93
C VAL A 199 -10.58 -1.14 1.78
N TYR A 200 -9.50 -0.66 1.22
CA TYR A 200 -9.52 0.19 0.03
C TYR A 200 -9.79 -0.64 -1.22
N MET A 201 -9.32 -1.91 -1.29
CA MET A 201 -9.63 -2.80 -2.42
C MET A 201 -11.14 -3.02 -2.55
N ALA A 202 -11.87 -3.16 -1.44
CA ALA A 202 -13.32 -3.28 -1.46
C ALA A 202 -14.01 -2.04 -2.04
N GLN A 203 -13.58 -0.84 -1.65
CA GLN A 203 -14.11 0.41 -2.17
C GLN A 203 -13.75 0.62 -3.65
N VAL A 204 -12.52 0.31 -4.05
CA VAL A 204 -12.10 0.35 -5.46
C VAL A 204 -12.92 -0.64 -6.27
N ALA A 205 -13.07 -1.89 -5.84
CA ALA A 205 -13.89 -2.88 -6.55
C ALA A 205 -15.33 -2.38 -6.73
N LYS A 206 -15.93 -1.81 -5.68
CA LYS A 206 -17.26 -1.20 -5.75
C LYS A 206 -17.32 -0.03 -6.76
N ALA A 207 -16.29 0.81 -6.77
CA ALA A 207 -16.21 1.94 -7.70
C ALA A 207 -16.05 1.52 -9.16
N PHE A 208 -15.48 0.32 -9.42
CA PHE A 208 -15.44 -0.31 -10.74
C PHE A 208 -16.74 -1.02 -11.12
N GLY A 209 -17.73 -1.07 -10.21
CA GLY A 209 -19.02 -1.74 -10.44
C GLY A 209 -18.97 -3.27 -10.29
N ALA A 210 -17.93 -3.79 -9.62
CA ALA A 210 -17.83 -5.23 -9.31
C ALA A 210 -19.01 -5.70 -8.43
N LYS A 211 -19.52 -6.90 -8.70
CA LYS A 211 -20.62 -7.49 -7.94
C LYS A 211 -20.74 -9.01 -8.21
N PRO A 212 -20.80 -9.85 -7.17
CA PRO A 212 -20.68 -9.55 -5.74
C PRO A 212 -19.23 -9.27 -5.31
N ILE A 213 -19.05 -8.53 -4.21
CA ILE A 213 -17.77 -8.34 -3.53
C ILE A 213 -17.79 -9.14 -2.23
N VAL A 214 -16.96 -10.17 -2.13
CA VAL A 214 -16.83 -11.05 -0.97
C VAL A 214 -15.52 -10.77 -0.26
N GLY A 215 -15.57 -10.50 1.03
CA GLY A 215 -14.38 -10.26 1.84
C GLY A 215 -14.08 -11.40 2.80
N MET A 216 -12.82 -11.76 2.95
CA MET A 216 -12.34 -12.76 3.92
C MET A 216 -11.37 -12.17 4.92
N ALA A 217 -11.57 -12.46 6.21
CA ALA A 217 -10.63 -12.11 7.30
C ALA A 217 -10.94 -12.94 8.55
N ARG A 218 -10.16 -12.74 9.63
CA ARG A 218 -10.24 -13.51 10.87
C ARG A 218 -10.94 -12.78 12.02
N ASN A 219 -11.15 -11.47 11.90
CA ASN A 219 -11.71 -10.65 12.97
C ASN A 219 -13.14 -10.25 12.63
N GLU A 220 -14.08 -10.72 13.43
CA GLU A 220 -15.53 -10.55 13.23
C GLU A 220 -15.95 -9.06 13.24
N GLU A 221 -15.47 -8.29 14.21
CA GLU A 221 -15.84 -6.87 14.33
C GLU A 221 -15.34 -6.05 13.14
N LYS A 222 -14.11 -6.34 12.68
CA LYS A 222 -13.57 -5.70 11.48
C LYS A 222 -14.32 -6.13 10.22
N LEU A 223 -14.81 -7.38 10.15
CA LEU A 223 -15.62 -7.86 9.02
C LEU A 223 -16.98 -7.15 8.93
N LYS A 224 -17.65 -6.90 10.07
CA LYS A 224 -18.89 -6.11 10.09
C LYS A 224 -18.67 -4.72 9.49
N ARG A 225 -17.53 -4.09 9.79
CA ARG A 225 -17.17 -2.79 9.19
C ARG A 225 -16.90 -2.90 7.69
N ALA A 226 -16.33 -4.02 7.20
CA ALA A 226 -16.08 -4.19 5.77
C ALA A 226 -17.37 -4.16 4.94
N LEU A 227 -18.51 -4.60 5.50
CA LEU A 227 -19.83 -4.50 4.86
C LEU A 227 -20.26 -3.05 4.62
N THR A 228 -19.86 -2.11 5.49
CA THR A 228 -20.14 -0.68 5.30
C THR A 228 -19.15 -0.01 4.35
N MET A 229 -18.02 -0.68 4.04
CA MET A 229 -16.91 -0.16 3.24
C MET A 229 -16.82 -0.78 1.84
N GLY A 230 -17.88 -1.40 1.36
CA GLY A 230 -17.95 -1.86 -0.03
C GLY A 230 -18.10 -3.37 -0.24
N ALA A 231 -17.94 -4.21 0.78
CA ALA A 231 -18.22 -5.63 0.67
C ALA A 231 -19.75 -5.90 0.66
N ASP A 232 -20.21 -6.81 -0.19
CA ASP A 232 -21.59 -7.31 -0.17
C ASP A 232 -21.74 -8.48 0.82
N TYR A 233 -20.70 -9.30 0.95
CA TYR A 233 -20.64 -10.47 1.83
C TYR A 233 -19.29 -10.58 2.50
N VAL A 234 -19.25 -11.25 3.67
CA VAL A 234 -18.00 -11.51 4.38
C VAL A 234 -17.96 -12.97 4.86
N ILE A 235 -16.75 -13.53 4.91
CA ILE A 235 -16.46 -14.87 5.45
C ILE A 235 -15.43 -14.69 6.57
N ASN A 236 -15.79 -15.12 7.79
CA ASN A 236 -14.83 -15.22 8.87
C ASN A 236 -14.05 -16.54 8.72
N THR A 237 -12.74 -16.44 8.46
CA THR A 237 -11.88 -17.61 8.26
C THR A 237 -11.23 -18.12 9.55
N LYS A 238 -11.51 -17.48 10.71
CA LYS A 238 -10.95 -17.88 11.99
C LYS A 238 -11.45 -19.28 12.35
N ASP A 239 -10.53 -20.17 12.71
CA ASP A 239 -10.78 -21.53 13.17
C ASP A 239 -11.58 -22.42 12.18
N LYS A 240 -11.55 -22.06 10.88
CA LYS A 240 -12.16 -22.85 9.79
C LYS A 240 -11.07 -23.49 8.92
N ASP A 241 -11.32 -24.72 8.51
CA ASP A 241 -10.54 -25.38 7.47
C ASP A 241 -10.95 -24.89 6.06
N PHE A 242 -10.17 -25.27 5.06
CA PHE A 242 -10.44 -24.88 3.68
C PHE A 242 -11.80 -25.36 3.18
N LYS A 243 -12.25 -26.56 3.60
CA LYS A 243 -13.52 -27.12 3.16
C LYS A 243 -14.70 -26.27 3.67
N ALA A 244 -14.69 -25.91 4.95
CA ALA A 244 -15.72 -25.05 5.53
C ALA A 244 -15.77 -23.68 4.85
N ILE A 245 -14.59 -23.06 4.59
CA ILE A 245 -14.51 -21.79 3.86
C ILE A 245 -15.07 -21.93 2.44
N GLN A 246 -14.73 -22.99 1.73
CA GLN A 246 -15.20 -23.23 0.36
C GLN A 246 -16.73 -23.48 0.32
N GLU A 247 -17.29 -24.18 1.29
CA GLU A 247 -18.73 -24.40 1.39
C GLU A 247 -19.48 -23.09 1.61
N GLU A 248 -19.02 -22.24 2.51
CA GLU A 248 -19.59 -20.91 2.76
C GLU A 248 -19.46 -20.00 1.53
N PHE A 249 -18.31 -19.99 0.87
CA PHE A 249 -18.11 -19.25 -0.39
C PHE A 249 -19.07 -19.71 -1.49
N ARG A 250 -19.30 -21.03 -1.64
CA ARG A 250 -20.28 -21.58 -2.58
C ARG A 250 -21.70 -21.14 -2.26
N ALA A 251 -22.07 -21.13 -0.98
CA ALA A 251 -23.38 -20.68 -0.55
C ALA A 251 -23.61 -19.21 -0.88
N ILE A 252 -22.61 -18.34 -0.61
CA ILE A 252 -22.64 -16.91 -0.95
C ILE A 252 -22.75 -16.72 -2.46
N ALA A 253 -21.94 -17.40 -3.26
CA ALA A 253 -21.99 -17.30 -4.70
C ALA A 253 -23.37 -17.68 -5.27
N LYS A 254 -23.96 -18.77 -4.73
CA LYS A 254 -25.33 -19.18 -5.07
C LYS A 254 -26.37 -18.11 -4.70
N GLN A 255 -26.26 -17.54 -3.51
CA GLN A 255 -27.14 -16.46 -3.03
C GLN A 255 -27.02 -15.21 -3.93
N ALA A 256 -25.81 -14.89 -4.36
CA ALA A 256 -25.53 -13.76 -5.26
C ALA A 256 -25.86 -14.03 -6.72
N GLY A 257 -26.30 -15.25 -7.08
CA GLY A 257 -26.68 -15.61 -8.43
C GLY A 257 -25.51 -15.82 -9.40
N VAL A 258 -24.28 -16.05 -8.88
CA VAL A 258 -23.08 -16.27 -9.68
C VAL A 258 -22.50 -17.69 -9.48
N LYS A 259 -21.74 -18.18 -10.46
CA LYS A 259 -21.02 -19.46 -10.32
C LYS A 259 -19.81 -19.28 -9.40
N HIS A 260 -19.66 -20.11 -8.37
CA HIS A 260 -18.57 -20.00 -7.40
C HIS A 260 -17.18 -20.26 -7.97
N ASN A 261 -17.07 -20.87 -9.13
CA ASN A 261 -15.81 -21.32 -9.72
C ASN A 261 -15.53 -20.74 -11.11
N VAL A 262 -16.19 -19.65 -11.51
CA VAL A 262 -16.02 -19.06 -12.86
C VAL A 262 -15.85 -17.55 -12.77
N GLY A 263 -14.79 -17.02 -13.36
CA GLY A 263 -14.59 -15.59 -13.63
C GLY A 263 -14.21 -14.71 -12.42
N TRP A 264 -13.99 -15.29 -11.26
CA TRP A 264 -13.68 -14.51 -10.06
C TRP A 264 -12.36 -13.77 -10.18
N LYS A 265 -12.37 -12.49 -9.80
CA LYS A 265 -11.18 -11.68 -9.58
C LYS A 265 -10.83 -11.75 -8.10
N ILE A 266 -9.76 -12.45 -7.77
CA ILE A 266 -9.32 -12.70 -6.40
C ILE A 266 -8.16 -11.76 -6.09
N PHE A 267 -8.28 -10.92 -5.05
CA PHE A 267 -7.22 -10.03 -4.59
C PHE A 267 -6.65 -10.54 -3.28
N GLU A 268 -5.40 -10.98 -3.31
CA GLU A 268 -4.70 -11.43 -2.12
C GLU A 268 -3.94 -10.24 -1.50
N CYS A 269 -4.48 -9.69 -0.40
CA CYS A 269 -4.00 -8.47 0.23
C CYS A 269 -3.28 -8.70 1.57
N THR A 270 -2.97 -9.96 1.93
CA THR A 270 -2.38 -10.26 3.24
C THR A 270 -0.89 -10.53 3.22
N GLY A 271 -0.39 -11.20 2.18
CA GLY A 271 0.95 -11.80 2.16
C GLY A 271 1.13 -13.01 3.07
N VAL A 272 0.05 -13.46 3.77
CA VAL A 272 0.11 -14.60 4.70
C VAL A 272 -0.13 -15.91 3.95
N GLY A 273 0.79 -16.88 4.07
CA GLY A 273 0.74 -18.14 3.31
C GLY A 273 -0.62 -18.87 3.41
N ALA A 274 -1.22 -18.96 4.60
CA ALA A 274 -2.53 -19.61 4.77
C ALA A 274 -3.65 -18.87 3.99
N ALA A 275 -3.62 -17.55 3.90
CA ALA A 275 -4.58 -16.79 3.10
C ALA A 275 -4.31 -16.92 1.61
N GLN A 276 -3.04 -17.00 1.22
CA GLN A 276 -2.63 -17.31 -0.16
C GLN A 276 -3.08 -18.70 -0.57
N ASP A 277 -2.95 -19.71 0.28
CA ASP A 277 -3.45 -21.08 0.00
C ASP A 277 -4.98 -21.10 -0.20
N ILE A 278 -5.73 -20.33 0.58
CA ILE A 278 -7.18 -20.16 0.40
C ILE A 278 -7.47 -19.55 -0.97
N ALA A 279 -6.79 -18.44 -1.32
CA ALA A 279 -6.96 -17.75 -2.60
C ALA A 279 -6.64 -18.65 -3.79
N LEU A 280 -5.53 -19.41 -3.73
CA LEU A 280 -5.12 -20.40 -4.73
C LEU A 280 -6.14 -21.54 -4.85
N GLY A 281 -6.66 -22.03 -3.71
CA GLY A 281 -7.65 -23.10 -3.66
C GLY A 281 -9.00 -22.72 -4.27
N LEU A 282 -9.39 -21.44 -4.16
CA LEU A 282 -10.65 -20.90 -4.69
C LEU A 282 -10.54 -20.40 -6.15
N LEU A 283 -9.32 -20.28 -6.69
CA LEU A 283 -9.13 -19.93 -8.10
C LEU A 283 -9.76 -20.99 -9.01
N GLY A 284 -10.67 -20.55 -9.85
CA GLY A 284 -11.44 -21.41 -10.76
C GLY A 284 -11.30 -21.00 -12.22
N PHE A 285 -12.22 -21.47 -13.06
CA PHE A 285 -12.21 -21.27 -14.52
C PHE A 285 -12.21 -19.80 -14.90
N ILE A 286 -11.31 -19.41 -15.82
CA ILE A 286 -11.13 -18.04 -16.33
C ILE A 286 -11.00 -17.00 -15.20
N GLY A 287 -10.60 -17.44 -14.01
CA GLY A 287 -10.38 -16.58 -12.84
C GLY A 287 -9.01 -15.89 -12.88
N LYS A 288 -8.89 -14.78 -12.18
CA LYS A 288 -7.60 -14.09 -11.99
C LYS A 288 -7.30 -13.94 -10.50
N LEU A 289 -6.15 -14.42 -10.05
CA LEU A 289 -5.61 -14.17 -8.73
C LEU A 289 -4.54 -13.08 -8.83
N VAL A 290 -4.78 -11.95 -8.21
CA VAL A 290 -3.82 -10.84 -8.10
C VAL A 290 -3.16 -10.89 -6.73
N VAL A 291 -1.86 -11.12 -6.71
CA VAL A 291 -1.04 -11.12 -5.49
C VAL A 291 -0.59 -9.68 -5.23
N VAL A 292 -1.08 -9.10 -4.14
CA VAL A 292 -0.82 -7.74 -3.69
C VAL A 292 -0.03 -7.74 -2.39
N GLY A 293 -0.41 -8.62 -1.44
CA GLY A 293 0.27 -8.77 -0.17
C GLY A 293 1.66 -9.39 -0.33
N PHE A 294 2.65 -8.84 0.38
CA PHE A 294 4.01 -9.40 0.40
C PHE A 294 4.19 -10.32 1.61
N GLY A 295 4.77 -11.50 1.36
CA GLY A 295 5.18 -12.44 2.40
C GLY A 295 6.29 -13.35 1.88
N MET A 296 7.17 -13.82 2.79
CA MET A 296 8.31 -14.69 2.45
C MET A 296 7.97 -16.19 2.49
N GLN A 297 6.75 -16.54 2.84
CA GLN A 297 6.33 -17.93 2.93
C GLN A 297 6.20 -18.56 1.54
N LYS A 298 6.47 -19.86 1.46
CA LYS A 298 6.32 -20.64 0.23
C LYS A 298 4.97 -21.35 0.25
N ASN A 299 4.22 -21.22 -0.85
CA ASN A 299 2.97 -21.94 -1.06
C ASN A 299 3.20 -23.08 -2.07
N SER A 300 2.45 -24.15 -1.93
CA SER A 300 2.44 -25.26 -2.88
C SER A 300 1.16 -25.21 -3.72
N TYR A 301 1.30 -25.20 -5.04
CA TYR A 301 0.19 -25.16 -5.97
C TYR A 301 0.45 -26.04 -7.20
N SER A 302 -0.56 -26.81 -7.60
CA SER A 302 -0.48 -27.59 -8.84
C SER A 302 -0.58 -26.67 -10.03
N ILE A 303 0.55 -26.36 -10.66
CA ILE A 303 0.60 -25.39 -11.77
C ILE A 303 -0.28 -25.80 -12.96
N SER A 304 -0.50 -27.12 -13.16
CA SER A 304 -1.37 -27.64 -14.23
C SER A 304 -2.82 -27.18 -14.10
N ARG A 305 -3.26 -26.75 -12.91
CA ARG A 305 -4.61 -26.18 -12.73
C ARG A 305 -4.79 -24.87 -13.47
N LEU A 306 -3.73 -24.08 -13.66
CA LEU A 306 -3.82 -22.86 -14.46
C LEU A 306 -4.16 -23.17 -15.89
N MET A 307 -3.51 -24.18 -16.50
CA MET A 307 -3.83 -24.63 -17.86
C MET A 307 -5.26 -25.20 -17.92
N ALA A 308 -5.65 -26.06 -16.94
CA ALA A 308 -6.94 -26.71 -16.94
C ALA A 308 -8.12 -25.73 -16.74
N PHE A 309 -7.87 -24.62 -16.05
CA PHE A 309 -8.89 -23.61 -15.75
C PHE A 309 -8.81 -22.39 -16.68
N ASP A 310 -7.79 -22.30 -17.54
CA ASP A 310 -7.49 -21.08 -18.31
C ASP A 310 -7.47 -19.85 -17.39
N ALA A 311 -6.76 -19.98 -16.27
CA ALA A 311 -6.73 -19.01 -15.19
C ALA A 311 -5.37 -18.34 -15.06
N ASP A 312 -5.36 -17.11 -14.52
CA ASP A 312 -4.17 -16.30 -14.32
C ASP A 312 -3.80 -16.19 -12.84
N ILE A 313 -2.50 -16.23 -12.55
CA ILE A 313 -1.92 -15.72 -11.29
C ILE A 313 -0.97 -14.59 -11.67
N ILE A 314 -1.24 -13.38 -11.20
CA ILE A 314 -0.48 -12.18 -11.56
C ILE A 314 -0.05 -11.42 -10.31
N GLY A 315 1.17 -10.84 -10.34
CA GLY A 315 1.63 -9.92 -9.30
C GLY A 315 1.22 -8.48 -9.59
N SER A 316 0.99 -7.72 -8.52
CA SER A 316 0.82 -6.27 -8.60
C SER A 316 1.82 -5.59 -7.66
N TRP A 317 2.53 -4.60 -8.16
CA TRP A 317 3.54 -3.84 -7.40
C TRP A 317 3.26 -2.36 -7.47
N GLY A 318 3.10 -1.71 -6.31
CA GLY A 318 2.92 -0.26 -6.20
C GLY A 318 1.82 0.26 -7.12
N CYS A 319 1.96 1.48 -7.58
CA CYS A 319 1.03 2.09 -8.53
C CYS A 319 1.78 2.94 -9.55
N LEU A 320 1.29 2.98 -10.78
CA LEU A 320 1.76 3.92 -11.80
C LEU A 320 1.45 5.36 -11.36
N PRO A 321 2.40 6.30 -11.40
CA PRO A 321 2.16 7.70 -11.02
C PRO A 321 0.99 8.34 -11.78
N CYS A 322 0.78 8.00 -13.03
CA CYS A 322 -0.31 8.54 -13.85
C CYS A 322 -1.72 8.17 -13.33
N TYR A 323 -1.86 7.21 -12.43
CA TYR A 323 -3.14 6.84 -11.82
C TYR A 323 -3.46 7.61 -10.54
N TYR A 324 -2.49 8.28 -9.93
CA TYR A 324 -2.69 9.05 -8.70
C TYR A 324 -3.79 10.11 -8.81
N PRO A 325 -3.83 10.94 -9.88
CA PRO A 325 -4.92 11.91 -10.05
C PRO A 325 -6.30 11.26 -10.10
N LYS A 326 -6.41 10.05 -10.69
CA LYS A 326 -7.68 9.33 -10.75
C LYS A 326 -8.13 8.81 -9.39
N VAL A 327 -7.19 8.29 -8.59
CA VAL A 327 -7.49 7.84 -7.23
C VAL A 327 -7.83 9.03 -6.33
N LEU A 328 -7.13 10.17 -6.48
CA LEU A 328 -7.47 11.42 -5.79
C LEU A 328 -8.90 11.88 -6.14
N GLU A 329 -9.29 11.86 -7.42
CA GLU A 329 -10.67 12.13 -7.87
C GLU A 329 -11.68 11.18 -7.20
N MET A 330 -11.36 9.89 -7.08
CA MET A 330 -12.23 8.92 -6.42
C MET A 330 -12.41 9.22 -4.93
N VAL A 331 -11.37 9.69 -4.26
CA VAL A 331 -11.44 10.14 -2.86
C VAL A 331 -12.26 11.43 -2.75
N GLN A 332 -12.00 12.39 -3.61
CA GLN A 332 -12.70 13.68 -3.61
C GLN A 332 -14.19 13.56 -3.98
N SER A 333 -14.54 12.60 -4.85
CA SER A 333 -15.95 12.31 -5.19
C SER A 333 -16.67 11.40 -4.20
N GLY A 334 -16.00 10.94 -3.13
CA GLY A 334 -16.58 10.06 -2.12
C GLY A 334 -16.74 8.59 -2.55
N LYS A 335 -16.17 8.20 -3.71
CA LYS A 335 -16.12 6.78 -4.14
C LYS A 335 -15.17 5.96 -3.28
N ILE A 336 -14.14 6.60 -2.73
CA ILE A 336 -13.25 6.06 -1.72
C ILE A 336 -13.32 6.99 -0.50
N ASP A 337 -13.76 6.47 0.62
CA ASP A 337 -13.80 7.19 1.90
C ASP A 337 -12.58 6.81 2.73
N ILE A 338 -11.68 7.79 2.92
CA ILE A 338 -10.44 7.60 3.68
C ILE A 338 -10.61 7.97 5.15
N ASP A 339 -11.49 8.90 5.50
CA ASP A 339 -11.57 9.52 6.82
C ASP A 339 -11.87 8.52 7.96
N PRO A 340 -12.83 7.58 7.83
CA PRO A 340 -13.10 6.62 8.90
C PRO A 340 -11.99 5.57 9.06
N LEU A 341 -11.07 5.47 8.09
CA LEU A 341 -10.06 4.42 7.98
C LEU A 341 -8.68 4.82 8.51
N LEU A 342 -8.50 6.08 8.90
CA LEU A 342 -7.22 6.58 9.38
C LEU A 342 -7.36 7.29 10.73
N GLU A 343 -6.24 7.43 11.41
CA GLU A 343 -6.05 8.29 12.57
C GLU A 343 -4.70 8.97 12.48
N THR A 344 -4.62 10.23 12.90
CA THR A 344 -3.36 10.98 12.96
C THR A 344 -2.77 10.92 14.36
N ARG A 345 -1.45 10.76 14.42
CA ARG A 345 -0.68 10.81 15.67
C ARG A 345 0.60 11.62 15.47
N PRO A 346 1.16 12.28 16.51
CA PRO A 346 2.45 12.92 16.39
C PRO A 346 3.55 11.91 16.05
N MET A 347 4.52 12.33 15.22
CA MET A 347 5.59 11.44 14.75
C MET A 347 6.54 11.00 15.88
N SER A 348 6.59 11.74 16.99
CA SER A 348 7.26 11.33 18.22
C SER A 348 6.75 9.99 18.77
N GLN A 349 5.54 9.56 18.40
CA GLN A 349 4.96 8.26 18.79
C GLN A 349 5.32 7.11 17.81
N ILE A 350 6.27 7.30 16.88
CA ILE A 350 6.59 6.32 15.84
C ILE A 350 6.92 4.92 16.39
N GLN A 351 7.66 4.82 17.49
CA GLN A 351 8.02 3.52 18.07
C GLN A 351 6.78 2.76 18.55
N GLN A 352 5.83 3.46 19.17
CA GLN A 352 4.58 2.87 19.61
C GLN A 352 3.70 2.50 18.40
N ALA A 353 3.61 3.37 17.40
CA ALA A 353 2.87 3.13 16.16
C ALA A 353 3.40 1.89 15.41
N PHE A 354 4.71 1.73 15.33
CA PHE A 354 5.35 0.55 14.72
C PHE A 354 4.99 -0.75 15.46
N LYS A 355 5.09 -0.73 16.79
CA LYS A 355 4.73 -1.88 17.63
C LYS A 355 3.26 -2.30 17.44
N GLU A 356 2.35 -1.33 17.44
CA GLU A 356 0.92 -1.57 17.24
C GLU A 356 0.62 -2.08 15.82
N ALA A 357 1.25 -1.48 14.80
CA ALA A 357 1.09 -1.90 13.40
C ALA A 357 1.57 -3.34 13.18
N HIS A 358 2.73 -3.70 13.73
CA HIS A 358 3.30 -5.04 13.62
C HIS A 358 2.45 -6.09 14.37
N SER A 359 1.85 -5.75 15.52
CA SER A 359 0.98 -6.67 16.27
C SER A 359 -0.35 -6.99 15.57
N GLY A 360 -0.72 -6.26 14.51
CA GLY A 360 -1.98 -6.47 13.76
C GLY A 360 -3.25 -6.00 14.48
N GLY A 361 -3.11 -5.32 15.64
CA GLY A 361 -4.24 -4.86 16.46
C GLY A 361 -4.98 -3.64 15.91
N LEU A 362 -4.38 -2.89 14.99
CA LEU A 362 -4.92 -1.62 14.50
C LEU A 362 -6.28 -1.79 13.81
N THR A 363 -7.22 -0.91 14.14
CA THR A 363 -8.52 -0.77 13.47
C THR A 363 -8.52 0.33 12.42
N LYS A 364 -7.56 1.25 12.49
CA LYS A 364 -7.34 2.35 11.57
C LYS A 364 -5.88 2.41 11.15
N ARG A 365 -5.61 2.96 9.98
CA ARG A 365 -4.26 3.24 9.54
C ARG A 365 -3.73 4.46 10.28
N ILE A 366 -2.54 4.36 10.84
CA ILE A 366 -1.89 5.49 11.51
C ILE A 366 -1.22 6.36 10.45
N VAL A 367 -1.47 7.65 10.49
CA VAL A 367 -0.71 8.68 9.77
C VAL A 367 0.05 9.49 10.80
N LEU A 368 1.37 9.49 10.72
CA LEU A 368 2.24 10.25 11.60
C LEU A 368 2.45 11.66 11.05
N THR A 369 2.24 12.67 11.89
CA THR A 369 2.42 14.08 11.56
C THR A 369 3.68 14.62 12.24
N PRO A 370 4.56 15.35 11.53
CA PRO A 370 5.78 15.91 12.11
C PRO A 370 5.50 16.79 13.32
N ASP A 371 6.24 16.54 14.41
CA ASP A 371 6.21 17.29 15.69
C ASP A 371 7.64 17.45 16.28
N PHE A 372 8.61 17.75 15.40
CA PHE A 372 10.04 17.83 15.72
C PHE A 372 10.44 19.08 16.49
#